data_1aee392e0ee4c92a662e1cf60648ef4a
#
_entry.id   1aee392e0ee4c92a662e1cf60648ef4a
#
_cell.length_a   1.000
_cell.length_b   1.000
_cell.length_c   1.000
_cell.angle_alpha   90.00
_cell.angle_beta   90.00
_cell.angle_gamma   90.00
#
_symmetry.space_group_name_H-M   'P 1'
#
loop_
_entity.id
_entity.type
_entity.pdbx_description
1 polymer ?
#
loop_
_entity_poly.entity_id
_entity_poly.type
_entity_poly.pdbx_seq_one_letter_code
_entity_poly.pdbx_strand_id
1 'polypeptide(L)'
;MSQLYSDYNENQTRILLIAELGLVIINLICFYMTVAMSKSNRQATLLKLEKQQQEYRIKYAETIKNQYEETARLRHDMKQNFEVLTMLSDEKKYDEIGVFLKQCKNEISNIDVCIDVGNVFINAILNTKISIARNHDINFVFTGSKQLDGVADIDMCNLLGNILDNAIENCSASPDAHKSIICNFSGDEYKIMIYVSNTIEKSVLSENHSLKTSKSRLQGHGYGIKTIKQIAEKYNGSADFYEKDNMFVCCVMLYRDF
;
A
#
# COMPACT_ATOMS: atom_id res chain seq x y z
N MET A 1 48.87 39.95 -58.50
CA MET A 1 47.97 40.17 -57.35
C MET A 1 46.58 39.46 -57.53
N SER A 2 45.97 39.46 -58.71
CA SER A 2 44.64 38.84 -58.94
C SER A 2 44.58 37.31 -58.75
N GLN A 3 45.64 36.58 -59.14
CA GLN A 3 45.70 35.12 -58.98
C GLN A 3 45.82 34.69 -57.50
N LEU A 4 46.61 35.40 -56.69
CA LEU A 4 46.73 35.13 -55.23
C LEU A 4 45.40 35.35 -54.48
N TYR A 5 44.59 36.30 -54.89
CA TYR A 5 43.29 36.59 -54.32
C TYR A 5 42.25 35.54 -54.73
N SER A 6 42.30 34.99 -55.92
CA SER A 6 41.47 33.89 -56.42
C SER A 6 41.77 32.60 -55.67
N ASP A 7 43.03 32.23 -55.48
CA ASP A 7 43.46 31.03 -54.77
C ASP A 7 43.11 31.08 -53.29
N TYR A 8 43.19 32.24 -52.64
CA TYR A 8 42.79 32.44 -51.28
C TYR A 8 41.27 32.25 -51.07
N ASN A 9 40.46 32.76 -51.97
CA ASN A 9 39.01 32.65 -51.92
C ASN A 9 38.54 31.21 -52.18
N GLU A 10 39.22 30.47 -53.09
CA GLU A 10 38.93 29.06 -53.39
C GLU A 10 39.29 28.16 -52.18
N ASN A 11 40.38 28.40 -51.50
CA ASN A 11 40.72 27.65 -50.28
C ASN A 11 39.76 27.92 -49.12
N GLN A 12 39.26 29.13 -48.93
CA GLN A 12 38.27 29.45 -47.94
C GLN A 12 36.92 28.73 -48.22
N THR A 13 36.48 28.72 -49.48
CA THR A 13 35.26 28.00 -49.88
C THR A 13 35.36 26.48 -49.68
N ARG A 14 36.53 25.87 -49.96
CA ARG A 14 36.78 24.44 -49.68
C ARG A 14 36.73 24.12 -48.19
N ILE A 15 37.31 24.98 -47.32
CA ILE A 15 37.26 24.78 -45.87
C ILE A 15 35.82 24.90 -45.35
N LEU A 16 35.03 25.83 -45.85
CA LEU A 16 33.62 25.98 -45.51
C LEU A 16 32.80 24.76 -45.89
N LEU A 17 32.98 24.23 -47.08
CA LEU A 17 32.31 23.04 -47.57
C LEU A 17 32.66 21.80 -46.72
N ILE A 18 33.91 21.66 -46.32
CA ILE A 18 34.35 20.56 -45.43
C ILE A 18 33.68 20.71 -44.05
N ALA A 19 33.60 21.92 -43.53
CA ALA A 19 32.95 22.19 -42.22
C ALA A 19 31.46 21.89 -42.29
N GLU A 20 30.74 22.29 -43.36
CA GLU A 20 29.33 22.00 -43.54
C GLU A 20 29.08 20.50 -43.68
N LEU A 21 29.92 19.80 -44.43
CA LEU A 21 29.82 18.32 -44.57
C LEU A 21 30.03 17.62 -43.20
N GLY A 22 31.01 18.10 -42.43
CA GLY A 22 31.28 17.64 -41.07
C GLY A 22 30.10 17.83 -40.15
N LEU A 23 29.41 18.96 -40.23
CA LEU A 23 28.26 19.29 -39.43
C LEU A 23 27.05 18.43 -39.78
N VAL A 24 26.83 18.12 -41.04
CA VAL A 24 25.80 17.19 -41.49
C VAL A 24 26.05 15.77 -40.97
N ILE A 25 27.29 15.30 -41.03
CA ILE A 25 27.67 13.96 -40.54
C ILE A 25 27.43 13.87 -39.02
N ILE A 26 27.83 14.91 -38.24
CA ILE A 26 27.61 14.94 -36.79
C ILE A 26 26.12 14.90 -36.49
N ASN A 27 25.28 15.67 -37.20
CA ASN A 27 23.83 15.65 -37.01
C ASN A 27 23.22 14.27 -37.30
N LEU A 28 23.66 13.58 -38.32
CA LEU A 28 23.22 12.23 -38.66
C LEU A 28 23.61 11.22 -37.57
N ILE A 29 24.82 11.33 -37.03
CA ILE A 29 25.28 10.48 -35.92
C ILE A 29 24.47 10.74 -34.69
N CYS A 30 24.25 12.02 -34.30
CA CYS A 30 23.42 12.38 -33.16
C CYS A 30 21.98 11.87 -33.30
N PHE A 31 21.39 12.00 -34.50
CA PHE A 31 20.06 11.47 -34.78
C PHE A 31 20.01 9.95 -34.61
N TYR A 32 20.97 9.25 -35.18
CA TYR A 32 21.05 7.78 -35.05
C TYR A 32 21.21 7.35 -33.59
N MET A 33 22.07 8.04 -32.82
CA MET A 33 22.28 7.75 -31.41
C MET A 33 21.01 7.98 -30.59
N THR A 34 20.28 9.08 -30.83
CA THR A 34 19.03 9.37 -30.11
C THR A 34 17.95 8.33 -30.38
N VAL A 35 17.81 7.87 -31.63
CA VAL A 35 16.87 6.80 -32.00
C VAL A 35 17.27 5.46 -31.37
N ALA A 36 18.54 5.09 -31.42
CA ALA A 36 19.05 3.86 -30.81
C ALA A 36 18.86 3.85 -29.29
N MET A 37 19.17 4.99 -28.62
CA MET A 37 19.00 5.15 -27.18
C MET A 37 17.52 5.10 -26.77
N SER A 38 16.62 5.73 -27.53
CA SER A 38 15.18 5.67 -27.33
C SER A 38 14.65 4.23 -27.42
N LYS A 39 15.10 3.46 -28.42
CA LYS A 39 14.72 2.05 -28.57
C LYS A 39 15.21 1.18 -27.40
N SER A 40 16.45 1.38 -26.98
CA SER A 40 17.04 0.68 -25.83
C SER A 40 16.30 0.98 -24.53
N ASN A 41 16.01 2.26 -24.26
CA ASN A 41 15.27 2.67 -23.09
C ASN A 41 13.84 2.08 -23.07
N ARG A 42 13.18 2.03 -24.21
CA ARG A 42 11.85 1.42 -24.33
C ARG A 42 11.88 -0.07 -24.02
N GLN A 43 12.87 -0.79 -24.52
CA GLN A 43 13.04 -2.22 -24.22
C GLN A 43 13.32 -2.45 -22.72
N ALA A 44 14.20 -1.65 -22.13
CA ALA A 44 14.49 -1.72 -20.69
C ALA A 44 13.24 -1.46 -19.82
N THR A 45 12.40 -0.51 -20.23
CA THR A 45 11.13 -0.21 -19.53
C THR A 45 10.14 -1.36 -19.64
N LEU A 46 10.01 -1.98 -20.82
CA LEU A 46 9.13 -3.14 -21.01
C LEU A 46 9.59 -4.34 -20.17
N LEU A 47 10.89 -4.66 -20.19
CA LEU A 47 11.44 -5.74 -19.36
C LEU A 47 11.22 -5.49 -17.86
N LYS A 48 11.36 -4.23 -17.42
CA LYS A 48 11.09 -3.86 -16.03
C LYS A 48 9.61 -4.05 -15.66
N LEU A 49 8.71 -3.71 -16.57
CA LEU A 49 7.27 -3.88 -16.38
C LEU A 49 6.89 -5.37 -16.32
N GLU A 50 7.42 -6.18 -17.22
CA GLU A 50 7.21 -7.63 -17.22
C GLU A 50 7.71 -8.27 -15.92
N LYS A 51 8.90 -7.87 -15.44
CA LYS A 51 9.44 -8.36 -14.18
C LYS A 51 8.54 -7.99 -12.98
N GLN A 52 8.07 -6.74 -12.91
CA GLN A 52 7.15 -6.31 -11.87
C GLN A 52 5.83 -7.11 -11.92
N GLN A 53 5.32 -7.39 -13.11
CA GLN A 53 4.10 -8.17 -13.29
C GLN A 53 4.29 -9.63 -12.84
N GLN A 54 5.46 -10.23 -13.11
CA GLN A 54 5.80 -11.57 -12.62
C GLN A 54 5.91 -11.60 -11.08
N GLU A 55 6.60 -10.64 -10.49
CA GLU A 55 6.71 -10.51 -9.03
C GLU A 55 5.35 -10.35 -8.37
N TYR A 56 4.46 -9.56 -8.97
CA TYR A 56 3.08 -9.43 -8.48
C TYR A 56 2.31 -10.75 -8.56
N ARG A 57 2.42 -11.49 -9.67
CA ARG A 57 1.77 -12.80 -9.83
C ARG A 57 2.24 -13.81 -8.79
N ILE A 58 3.54 -13.83 -8.51
CA ILE A 58 4.12 -14.73 -7.49
C ILE A 58 3.56 -14.40 -6.11
N LYS A 59 3.58 -13.12 -5.70
CA LYS A 59 3.01 -12.69 -4.42
C LYS A 59 1.52 -13.00 -4.29
N TYR A 60 0.78 -12.82 -5.36
CA TYR A 60 -0.64 -13.13 -5.40
C TYR A 60 -0.89 -14.63 -5.24
N ALA A 61 -0.11 -15.47 -5.93
CA ALA A 61 -0.20 -16.92 -5.80
C ALA A 61 0.16 -17.41 -4.38
N GLU A 62 1.18 -16.79 -3.76
CA GLU A 62 1.53 -17.08 -2.35
C GLU A 62 0.41 -16.69 -1.39
N THR A 63 -0.24 -15.56 -1.60
CA THR A 63 -1.38 -15.12 -0.78
C THR A 63 -2.53 -16.11 -0.87
N ILE A 64 -2.89 -16.53 -2.09
CA ILE A 64 -3.95 -17.53 -2.30
C ILE A 64 -3.57 -18.87 -1.64
N LYS A 65 -2.32 -19.29 -1.80
CA LYS A 65 -1.83 -20.52 -1.17
C LYS A 65 -1.99 -20.47 0.35
N ASN A 66 -1.56 -19.37 0.97
CA ASN A 66 -1.65 -19.18 2.42
C ASN A 66 -3.12 -19.19 2.90
N GLN A 67 -4.03 -18.53 2.17
CA GLN A 67 -5.47 -18.56 2.46
C GLN A 67 -6.05 -19.97 2.34
N TYR A 68 -5.61 -20.72 1.33
CA TYR A 68 -6.06 -22.11 1.16
C TYR A 68 -5.58 -23.01 2.31
N GLU A 69 -4.30 -22.88 2.72
CA GLU A 69 -3.73 -23.62 3.84
C GLU A 69 -4.40 -23.25 5.18
N GLU A 70 -4.74 -21.99 5.39
CA GLU A 70 -5.48 -21.53 6.57
C GLU A 70 -6.89 -22.11 6.59
N THR A 71 -7.60 -22.06 5.46
CA THR A 71 -8.93 -22.67 5.31
C THR A 71 -8.89 -24.18 5.53
N ALA A 72 -7.85 -24.85 5.05
CA ALA A 72 -7.68 -26.28 5.25
C ALA A 72 -7.45 -26.64 6.73
N ARG A 73 -6.63 -25.83 7.45
CA ARG A 73 -6.46 -25.95 8.90
C ARG A 73 -7.77 -25.75 9.65
N LEU A 74 -8.47 -24.68 9.36
CA LEU A 74 -9.79 -24.39 9.99
C LEU A 74 -10.78 -25.54 9.80
N ARG A 75 -10.84 -26.11 8.60
CA ARG A 75 -11.69 -27.26 8.31
C ARG A 75 -11.28 -28.50 9.11
N HIS A 76 -9.98 -28.73 9.25
CA HIS A 76 -9.46 -29.83 10.04
C HIS A 76 -9.83 -29.68 11.52
N ASP A 77 -9.61 -28.48 12.08
CA ASP A 77 -9.92 -28.19 13.49
C ASP A 77 -11.43 -28.28 13.78
N MET A 78 -12.26 -27.77 12.86
CA MET A 78 -13.70 -27.95 12.96
C MET A 78 -14.09 -29.42 12.95
N LYS A 79 -13.47 -30.24 12.08
CA LYS A 79 -13.76 -31.69 12.03
C LYS A 79 -13.41 -32.36 13.36
N GLN A 80 -12.25 -32.03 13.94
CA GLN A 80 -11.86 -32.56 15.26
C GLN A 80 -12.85 -32.15 16.35
N ASN A 81 -13.29 -30.88 16.36
CA ASN A 81 -14.24 -30.39 17.33
C ASN A 81 -15.59 -31.12 17.22
N PHE A 82 -16.05 -31.40 15.99
CA PHE A 82 -17.26 -32.20 15.77
C PHE A 82 -17.11 -33.66 16.18
N GLU A 83 -15.95 -34.29 15.97
CA GLU A 83 -15.64 -35.63 16.42
C GLU A 83 -15.72 -35.75 17.95
N VAL A 84 -15.13 -34.79 18.68
CA VAL A 84 -15.22 -34.72 20.14
C VAL A 84 -16.65 -34.54 20.62
N LEU A 85 -17.43 -33.64 19.99
CA LEU A 85 -18.84 -33.44 20.34
C LEU A 85 -19.67 -34.71 20.12
N THR A 86 -19.41 -35.43 19.02
CA THR A 86 -20.13 -36.70 18.71
C THR A 86 -19.78 -37.73 19.77
N MET A 87 -18.53 -37.91 20.12
CA MET A 87 -18.08 -38.83 21.14
C MET A 87 -18.72 -38.54 22.50
N LEU A 88 -18.73 -37.27 22.95
CA LEU A 88 -19.36 -36.87 24.20
C LEU A 88 -20.89 -37.08 24.18
N SER A 89 -21.52 -36.90 23.02
CA SER A 89 -22.96 -37.17 22.85
C SER A 89 -23.30 -38.65 22.92
N ASP A 90 -22.50 -39.51 22.30
CA ASP A 90 -22.69 -40.97 22.32
C ASP A 90 -22.50 -41.54 23.75
N GLU A 91 -21.57 -40.94 24.51
CA GLU A 91 -21.35 -41.26 25.92
C GLU A 91 -22.36 -40.62 26.88
N LYS A 92 -23.35 -39.84 26.36
CA LYS A 92 -24.36 -39.09 27.10
C LYS A 92 -23.81 -38.13 28.15
N LYS A 93 -22.62 -37.57 27.90
CA LYS A 93 -21.92 -36.59 28.78
C LYS A 93 -22.35 -35.17 28.45
N TYR A 94 -23.59 -34.85 28.66
CA TYR A 94 -24.20 -33.56 28.25
C TYR A 94 -23.61 -32.35 28.95
N ASP A 95 -23.20 -32.49 30.23
CA ASP A 95 -22.56 -31.39 30.96
C ASP A 95 -21.18 -31.04 30.38
N GLU A 96 -20.39 -32.04 29.97
CA GLU A 96 -19.10 -31.87 29.34
C GLU A 96 -19.24 -31.23 27.95
N ILE A 97 -20.29 -31.55 27.19
CA ILE A 97 -20.62 -30.85 25.94
C ILE A 97 -20.81 -29.36 26.17
N GLY A 98 -21.54 -28.97 27.24
CA GLY A 98 -21.76 -27.57 27.59
C GLY A 98 -20.45 -26.81 27.93
N VAL A 99 -19.54 -27.48 28.63
CA VAL A 99 -18.21 -26.92 28.94
C VAL A 99 -17.36 -26.76 27.66
N PHE A 100 -17.32 -27.80 26.82
CA PHE A 100 -16.56 -27.78 25.58
C PHE A 100 -17.06 -26.71 24.59
N LEU A 101 -18.36 -26.54 24.42
CA LEU A 101 -18.98 -25.48 23.62
C LEU A 101 -18.62 -24.07 24.16
N LYS A 102 -18.57 -23.91 25.50
CA LYS A 102 -18.10 -22.63 26.09
C LYS A 102 -16.63 -22.36 25.78
N GLN A 103 -15.78 -23.38 25.81
CA GLN A 103 -14.37 -23.25 25.44
C GLN A 103 -14.22 -22.86 23.96
N CYS A 104 -14.87 -23.58 23.05
CA CYS A 104 -14.88 -23.24 21.62
C CYS A 104 -15.41 -21.82 21.39
N LYS A 105 -16.47 -21.41 22.09
CA LYS A 105 -16.99 -20.05 22.01
C LYS A 105 -15.99 -19.01 22.47
N ASN A 106 -15.25 -19.25 23.54
CA ASN A 106 -14.21 -18.33 24.05
C ASN A 106 -13.03 -18.25 23.09
N GLU A 107 -12.62 -19.35 22.44
CA GLU A 107 -11.61 -19.35 21.41
C GLU A 107 -12.04 -18.55 20.19
N ILE A 108 -13.29 -18.73 19.74
CA ILE A 108 -13.90 -17.93 18.67
C ILE A 108 -14.03 -16.46 19.11
N SER A 109 -14.42 -16.17 20.34
CA SER A 109 -14.56 -14.80 20.87
C SER A 109 -13.23 -14.05 20.96
N ASN A 110 -12.10 -14.76 21.06
CA ASN A 110 -10.77 -14.17 20.92
C ASN A 110 -10.38 -13.87 19.47
N ILE A 111 -11.10 -14.42 18.48
CA ILE A 111 -11.01 -14.09 17.06
C ILE A 111 -11.99 -12.97 16.68
N ASP A 112 -12.91 -12.60 17.58
CA ASP A 112 -14.02 -11.69 17.32
C ASP A 112 -13.69 -10.21 17.46
N VAL A 113 -13.30 -9.61 16.36
CA VAL A 113 -14.08 -8.55 15.70
C VAL A 113 -13.86 -8.73 14.20
N CYS A 114 -14.64 -9.58 13.56
CA CYS A 114 -14.69 -9.60 12.11
C CYS A 114 -15.45 -8.35 11.67
N ILE A 115 -14.72 -7.32 11.28
CA ILE A 115 -15.32 -6.11 10.72
C ILE A 115 -15.88 -6.48 9.34
N ASP A 116 -17.14 -6.16 9.16
CA ASP A 116 -17.84 -6.27 7.88
C ASP A 116 -18.37 -4.90 7.45
N VAL A 117 -17.68 -4.28 6.49
CA VAL A 117 -18.08 -3.03 5.84
C VAL A 117 -18.78 -3.26 4.49
N GLY A 118 -19.09 -4.51 4.14
CA GLY A 118 -19.74 -4.87 2.88
C GLY A 118 -18.79 -5.02 1.68
N ASN A 119 -17.50 -4.81 1.85
CA ASN A 119 -16.48 -4.97 0.81
C ASN A 119 -15.42 -5.99 1.26
N VAL A 120 -15.29 -7.09 0.52
CA VAL A 120 -14.43 -8.24 0.87
C VAL A 120 -12.96 -7.85 1.00
N PHE A 121 -12.46 -6.97 0.14
CA PHE A 121 -11.06 -6.53 0.15
C PHE A 121 -10.76 -5.64 1.35
N ILE A 122 -11.65 -4.70 1.64
CA ILE A 122 -11.53 -3.80 2.79
C ILE A 122 -11.64 -4.60 4.10
N ASN A 123 -12.59 -5.55 4.18
CA ASN A 123 -12.73 -6.46 5.30
C ASN A 123 -11.44 -7.24 5.56
N ALA A 124 -10.83 -7.81 4.52
CA ALA A 124 -9.59 -8.56 4.63
C ALA A 124 -8.44 -7.70 5.20
N ILE A 125 -8.28 -6.47 4.71
CA ILE A 125 -7.24 -5.57 5.22
C ILE A 125 -7.50 -5.17 6.66
N LEU A 126 -8.70 -4.70 6.99
CA LEU A 126 -9.05 -4.28 8.35
C LEU A 126 -8.82 -5.41 9.34
N ASN A 127 -9.35 -6.60 9.07
CA ASN A 127 -9.22 -7.75 9.97
C ASN A 127 -7.77 -8.18 10.14
N THR A 128 -6.97 -8.17 9.06
CA THR A 128 -5.52 -8.43 9.14
C THR A 128 -4.80 -7.41 10.01
N LYS A 129 -5.06 -6.11 9.81
CA LYS A 129 -4.41 -5.05 10.58
C LYS A 129 -4.83 -5.03 12.05
N ILE A 130 -6.09 -5.34 12.34
CA ILE A 130 -6.57 -5.51 13.71
C ILE A 130 -5.86 -6.67 14.40
N SER A 131 -5.72 -7.81 13.72
CA SER A 131 -4.95 -8.94 14.26
C SER A 131 -3.50 -8.58 14.57
N ILE A 132 -2.83 -7.85 13.67
CA ILE A 132 -1.47 -7.36 13.90
C ILE A 132 -1.43 -6.39 15.09
N ALA A 133 -2.37 -5.44 15.17
CA ALA A 133 -2.45 -4.47 16.27
C ALA A 133 -2.61 -5.18 17.63
N ARG A 134 -3.47 -6.19 17.71
CA ARG A 134 -3.67 -7.00 18.92
C ARG A 134 -2.41 -7.73 19.35
N ASN A 135 -1.64 -8.29 18.41
CA ASN A 135 -0.37 -8.95 18.70
C ASN A 135 0.70 -7.99 19.26
N HIS A 136 0.49 -6.69 19.14
CA HIS A 136 1.32 -5.63 19.71
C HIS A 136 0.67 -4.93 20.92
N ASP A 137 -0.36 -5.52 21.53
CA ASP A 137 -1.13 -4.98 22.65
C ASP A 137 -1.74 -3.60 22.37
N ILE A 138 -2.12 -3.35 21.11
CA ILE A 138 -2.74 -2.10 20.69
C ILE A 138 -4.26 -2.27 20.73
N ASN A 139 -4.94 -1.39 21.48
CA ASN A 139 -6.39 -1.32 21.47
C ASN A 139 -6.87 -0.70 20.15
N PHE A 140 -7.51 -1.49 19.30
CA PHE A 140 -8.01 -1.05 18.00
C PHE A 140 -9.52 -0.88 18.04
N VAL A 141 -9.99 0.36 17.85
CA VAL A 141 -11.41 0.70 17.79
C VAL A 141 -11.79 1.05 16.36
N PHE A 142 -12.74 0.33 15.80
CA PHE A 142 -13.30 0.62 14.48
C PHE A 142 -14.75 1.09 14.59
N THR A 143 -15.06 2.16 13.86
CA THR A 143 -16.43 2.63 13.66
C THR A 143 -16.58 3.00 12.17
N GLY A 144 -17.66 2.59 11.53
CA GLY A 144 -17.77 2.89 10.11
C GLY A 144 -19.11 2.57 9.47
N SER A 145 -19.39 3.27 8.37
CA SER A 145 -20.53 3.02 7.51
C SER A 145 -20.17 1.99 6.43
N LYS A 146 -21.18 1.23 5.97
CA LYS A 146 -21.01 0.21 4.92
C LYS A 146 -20.93 0.78 3.49
N GLN A 147 -20.97 2.10 3.32
CA GLN A 147 -20.98 2.74 2.00
C GLN A 147 -19.57 3.21 1.63
N LEU A 148 -18.80 2.32 1.01
CA LEU A 148 -17.43 2.62 0.53
C LEU A 148 -17.31 2.47 -0.99
N ASP A 149 -18.42 2.48 -1.71
CA ASP A 149 -18.46 2.38 -3.18
C ASP A 149 -17.94 3.67 -3.85
N GLY A 150 -17.51 3.56 -5.12
CA GLY A 150 -17.03 4.71 -5.91
C GLY A 150 -15.52 4.95 -5.83
N VAL A 151 -14.76 4.07 -5.17
CA VAL A 151 -13.28 4.04 -5.17
C VAL A 151 -12.83 2.64 -5.55
N ALA A 152 -11.84 2.52 -6.44
CA ALA A 152 -11.33 1.22 -6.86
C ALA A 152 -10.76 0.43 -5.67
N ASP A 153 -11.08 -0.86 -5.56
CA ASP A 153 -10.67 -1.72 -4.45
C ASP A 153 -9.15 -1.69 -4.22
N ILE A 154 -8.36 -1.71 -5.28
CA ILE A 154 -6.90 -1.70 -5.20
C ILE A 154 -6.37 -0.39 -4.59
N ASP A 155 -6.99 0.74 -4.90
CA ASP A 155 -6.62 2.04 -4.34
C ASP A 155 -7.01 2.13 -2.87
N MET A 156 -8.22 1.65 -2.52
CA MET A 156 -8.67 1.59 -1.14
C MET A 156 -7.78 0.65 -0.31
N CYS A 157 -7.40 -0.50 -0.85
CA CYS A 157 -6.47 -1.42 -0.21
C CYS A 157 -5.10 -0.80 0.04
N ASN A 158 -4.54 -0.11 -0.96
CA ASN A 158 -3.26 0.58 -0.84
C ASN A 158 -3.34 1.73 0.17
N LEU A 159 -4.42 2.48 0.14
CA LEU A 159 -4.65 3.60 1.06
C LEU A 159 -4.72 3.12 2.51
N LEU A 160 -5.63 2.19 2.80
CA LEU A 160 -5.83 1.65 4.14
C LEU A 160 -4.60 0.91 4.65
N GLY A 161 -3.94 0.13 3.80
CA GLY A 161 -2.70 -0.54 4.13
C GLY A 161 -1.65 0.45 4.63
N ASN A 162 -1.39 1.52 3.87
CA ASN A 162 -0.40 2.52 4.24
C ASN A 162 -0.78 3.30 5.51
N ILE A 163 -2.05 3.68 5.67
CA ILE A 163 -2.50 4.43 6.85
C ILE A 163 -2.36 3.58 8.12
N LEU A 164 -2.87 2.34 8.07
CA LEU A 164 -2.89 1.45 9.22
C LEU A 164 -1.49 0.92 9.58
N ASP A 165 -0.62 0.68 8.59
CA ASP A 165 0.77 0.33 8.85
C ASP A 165 1.50 1.44 9.59
N ASN A 166 1.34 2.69 9.15
CA ASN A 166 1.90 3.84 9.84
C ASN A 166 1.40 3.96 11.28
N ALA A 167 0.09 3.77 11.50
CA ALA A 167 -0.51 3.84 12.82
C ALA A 167 0.02 2.74 13.76
N ILE A 168 0.10 1.50 13.29
CA ILE A 168 0.60 0.35 14.05
C ILE A 168 2.09 0.52 14.38
N GLU A 169 2.90 0.94 13.41
CA GLU A 169 4.34 1.17 13.63
C GLU A 169 4.57 2.26 14.70
N ASN A 170 3.86 3.37 14.62
CA ASN A 170 3.99 4.46 15.59
C ASN A 170 3.56 4.02 17.00
N CYS A 171 2.43 3.32 17.13
CA CYS A 171 2.00 2.77 18.40
C CYS A 171 2.96 1.71 18.96
N SER A 172 3.49 0.83 18.09
CA SER A 172 4.41 -0.24 18.53
C SER A 172 5.72 0.31 19.07
N ALA A 173 6.18 1.45 18.55
CA ALA A 173 7.40 2.12 18.98
C ALA A 173 7.25 2.84 20.32
N SER A 174 6.01 3.11 20.79
CA SER A 174 5.74 3.76 22.07
C SER A 174 5.91 2.77 23.22
N PRO A 175 6.64 3.11 24.29
CA PRO A 175 6.70 2.34 25.53
C PRO A 175 5.44 2.49 26.40
N ASP A 176 4.50 3.35 26.03
CA ASP A 176 3.30 3.61 26.81
C ASP A 176 2.40 2.37 26.88
N ALA A 177 1.81 2.16 28.08
CA ALA A 177 0.84 1.09 28.33
C ALA A 177 -0.52 1.32 27.64
N HIS A 178 -0.81 2.55 27.21
CA HIS A 178 -2.10 2.92 26.60
C HIS A 178 -2.02 3.10 25.09
N LYS A 179 -1.59 2.06 24.38
CA LYS A 179 -1.56 2.05 22.92
C LYS A 179 -2.96 1.94 22.33
N SER A 180 -3.36 2.91 21.52
CA SER A 180 -4.69 2.91 20.90
C SER A 180 -4.66 3.41 19.48
N ILE A 181 -5.46 2.75 18.63
CA ILE A 181 -5.76 3.18 17.26
C ILE A 181 -7.26 3.30 17.12
N ILE A 182 -7.73 4.45 16.64
CA ILE A 182 -9.14 4.68 16.31
C ILE A 182 -9.23 4.84 14.81
N CYS A 183 -10.05 4.01 14.18
CA CYS A 183 -10.31 4.04 12.74
C CYS A 183 -11.80 4.29 12.51
N ASN A 184 -12.13 5.37 11.83
CA ASN A 184 -13.50 5.73 11.53
C ASN A 184 -13.68 5.94 10.02
N PHE A 185 -14.73 5.29 9.46
CA PHE A 185 -15.17 5.53 8.10
C PHE A 185 -16.53 6.22 8.14
N SER A 186 -16.62 7.34 7.44
CA SER A 186 -17.85 8.08 7.27
C SER A 186 -17.96 8.58 5.83
N GLY A 187 -19.13 8.94 5.41
CA GLY A 187 -19.34 9.46 4.05
C GLY A 187 -20.80 9.66 3.72
N ASP A 188 -21.02 10.25 2.57
CA ASP A 188 -22.32 10.47 1.96
C ASP A 188 -22.31 9.99 0.49
N GLU A 189 -23.30 10.37 -0.29
CA GLU A 189 -23.39 9.99 -1.71
C GLU A 189 -22.21 10.50 -2.55
N TYR A 190 -21.53 11.57 -2.13
CA TYR A 190 -20.52 12.26 -2.94
C TYR A 190 -19.09 12.02 -2.47
N LYS A 191 -18.88 11.68 -1.21
CA LYS A 191 -17.54 11.57 -0.61
C LYS A 191 -17.44 10.48 0.43
N ILE A 192 -16.23 9.99 0.60
CA ILE A 192 -15.79 9.08 1.66
C ILE A 192 -14.78 9.83 2.52
N MET A 193 -14.93 9.74 3.84
CA MET A 193 -13.96 10.23 4.81
C MET A 193 -13.40 9.07 5.60
N ILE A 194 -12.09 8.95 5.63
CA ILE A 194 -11.34 7.97 6.41
C ILE A 194 -10.54 8.73 7.45
N TYR A 195 -10.85 8.49 8.70
CA TYR A 195 -10.16 9.07 9.84
C TYR A 195 -9.45 7.96 10.61
N VAL A 196 -8.14 8.07 10.75
CA VAL A 196 -7.34 7.16 11.57
C VAL A 196 -6.49 7.99 12.51
N SER A 197 -6.59 7.70 13.79
CA SER A 197 -5.73 8.30 14.80
C SER A 197 -5.04 7.24 15.65
N ASN A 198 -3.82 7.51 16.05
CA ASN A 198 -3.03 6.63 16.90
C ASN A 198 -2.32 7.42 18.00
N THR A 199 -2.14 6.79 19.17
CA THR A 199 -1.36 7.38 20.27
C THR A 199 0.07 7.64 19.86
N ILE A 200 0.61 8.78 20.28
CA ILE A 200 2.01 9.16 20.12
C ILE A 200 2.58 9.63 21.47
N GLU A 201 3.83 9.29 21.74
CA GLU A 201 4.55 9.74 22.94
C GLU A 201 5.17 11.11 22.74
N LYS A 202 5.75 11.32 21.55
CA LYS A 202 6.40 12.57 21.15
C LYS A 202 5.80 13.09 19.87
N SER A 203 5.83 14.41 19.68
CA SER A 203 5.35 15.01 18.45
C SER A 203 6.16 14.51 17.26
N VAL A 204 5.49 13.80 16.37
CA VAL A 204 6.05 13.32 15.08
C VAL A 204 6.28 14.49 14.13
N LEU A 205 5.38 15.49 14.15
CA LEU A 205 5.45 16.67 13.28
C LEU A 205 6.54 17.65 13.71
N SER A 206 6.89 17.73 15.00
CA SER A 206 7.99 18.59 15.46
C SER A 206 9.36 18.05 15.06
N GLU A 207 9.51 16.72 15.03
CA GLU A 207 10.76 16.06 14.61
C GLU A 207 10.85 15.93 13.08
N ASN A 208 9.72 15.86 12.39
CA ASN A 208 9.65 15.61 10.94
C ASN A 208 8.50 16.38 10.27
N HIS A 209 8.62 17.70 10.19
CA HIS A 209 7.63 18.58 9.55
C HIS A 209 7.20 18.17 8.12
N SER A 210 8.10 17.54 7.37
CA SER A 210 7.82 17.12 5.99
C SER A 210 7.32 15.69 5.88
N LEU A 211 7.15 14.99 7.01
CA LEU A 211 6.76 13.58 7.08
C LEU A 211 7.59 12.68 6.14
N LYS A 212 8.87 13.02 5.98
CA LYS A 212 9.82 12.20 5.22
C LYS A 212 10.16 10.97 6.04
N THR A 213 10.19 9.82 5.40
CA THR A 213 10.50 8.56 6.06
C THR A 213 11.92 8.54 6.60
N SER A 214 12.07 8.13 7.84
CA SER A 214 13.37 7.88 8.50
C SER A 214 14.01 6.55 8.07
N LYS A 215 13.29 5.70 7.33
CA LYS A 215 13.75 4.36 6.94
C LYS A 215 14.66 4.41 5.72
N SER A 216 15.77 3.67 5.76
CA SER A 216 16.73 3.56 4.65
C SER A 216 16.06 2.99 3.39
N ARG A 217 16.45 3.48 2.21
CA ARG A 217 15.94 3.09 0.87
C ARG A 217 16.02 1.57 0.58
N LEU A 218 16.76 0.81 1.37
CA LEU A 218 16.98 -0.63 1.19
C LEU A 218 15.83 -1.51 1.67
N GLN A 219 14.89 -0.99 2.49
CA GLN A 219 13.76 -1.76 3.03
C GLN A 219 12.39 -1.48 2.38
N GLY A 220 12.34 -0.74 1.27
CA GLY A 220 11.10 -0.59 0.46
C GLY A 220 9.95 0.22 1.10
N HIS A 221 10.09 0.80 2.30
CA HIS A 221 9.02 1.38 3.10
C HIS A 221 9.16 2.91 3.25
N GLY A 222 9.35 3.63 2.17
CA GLY A 222 9.51 5.08 2.20
C GLY A 222 8.41 5.89 1.53
N TYR A 223 7.38 5.23 1.02
CA TYR A 223 6.42 5.85 0.11
C TYR A 223 4.98 5.98 0.68
N GLY A 224 4.72 5.52 1.89
CA GLY A 224 3.37 5.42 2.45
C GLY A 224 2.60 6.73 2.41
N ILE A 225 3.13 7.82 2.98
CA ILE A 225 2.47 9.13 2.98
C ILE A 225 2.32 9.70 1.57
N LYS A 226 3.32 9.50 0.72
CA LYS A 226 3.24 9.92 -0.68
C LYS A 226 2.13 9.17 -1.42
N THR A 227 2.01 7.86 -1.20
CA THR A 227 0.96 7.03 -1.78
C THR A 227 -0.42 7.48 -1.30
N ILE A 228 -0.58 7.77 0.01
CA ILE A 228 -1.83 8.29 0.58
C ILE A 228 -2.25 9.58 -0.12
N LYS A 229 -1.33 10.55 -0.26
CA LYS A 229 -1.60 11.83 -0.96
C LYS A 229 -1.94 11.63 -2.44
N GLN A 230 -1.20 10.78 -3.14
CA GLN A 230 -1.44 10.49 -4.56
C GLN A 230 -2.81 9.84 -4.78
N ILE A 231 -3.24 8.93 -3.90
CA ILE A 231 -4.57 8.33 -3.99
C ILE A 231 -5.63 9.39 -3.69
N ALA A 232 -5.47 10.21 -2.66
CA ALA A 232 -6.39 11.29 -2.37
C ALA A 232 -6.56 12.25 -3.56
N GLU A 233 -5.46 12.70 -4.16
CA GLU A 233 -5.44 13.54 -5.36
C GLU A 233 -6.14 12.87 -6.56
N LYS A 234 -5.93 11.56 -6.77
CA LYS A 234 -6.56 10.79 -7.85
C LYS A 234 -8.09 10.85 -7.78
N TYR A 235 -8.66 10.89 -6.57
CA TYR A 235 -10.10 10.98 -6.32
C TYR A 235 -10.53 12.41 -5.96
N ASN A 236 -9.84 13.43 -6.47
CA ASN A 236 -10.12 14.86 -6.26
C ASN A 236 -10.26 15.27 -4.78
N GLY A 237 -9.70 14.48 -3.87
CA GLY A 237 -9.79 14.66 -2.43
C GLY A 237 -8.54 15.27 -1.81
N SER A 238 -8.43 15.14 -0.49
CA SER A 238 -7.28 15.60 0.29
C SER A 238 -6.87 14.60 1.35
N ALA A 239 -5.61 14.69 1.79
CA ALA A 239 -5.07 13.93 2.91
C ALA A 239 -4.37 14.89 3.87
N ASP A 240 -4.92 15.02 5.06
CA ASP A 240 -4.44 15.90 6.12
C ASP A 240 -3.83 15.09 7.25
N PHE A 241 -2.71 15.60 7.79
CA PHE A 241 -1.97 14.98 8.87
C PHE A 241 -1.74 16.03 9.95
N TYR A 242 -2.20 15.76 11.15
CA TYR A 242 -2.04 16.68 12.28
C TYR A 242 -1.98 15.92 13.61
N GLU A 243 -1.66 16.64 14.67
CA GLU A 243 -1.61 16.11 16.03
C GLU A 243 -2.64 16.81 16.89
N LYS A 244 -3.34 16.02 17.69
CA LYS A 244 -4.32 16.51 18.65
C LYS A 244 -4.44 15.54 19.82
N ASP A 245 -4.42 16.05 21.05
CA ASP A 245 -4.66 15.30 22.30
C ASP A 245 -3.77 14.04 22.42
N ASN A 246 -2.46 14.18 22.17
CA ASN A 246 -1.48 13.10 22.13
C ASN A 246 -1.77 11.99 21.09
N MET A 247 -2.53 12.33 20.08
CA MET A 247 -2.81 11.45 18.95
C MET A 247 -2.24 12.04 17.67
N PHE A 248 -1.61 11.23 16.85
CA PHE A 248 -1.34 11.55 15.46
C PHE A 248 -2.57 11.17 14.63
N VAL A 249 -3.01 12.08 13.79
CA VAL A 249 -4.24 11.94 13.01
C VAL A 249 -3.92 11.98 11.52
N CYS A 250 -4.44 11.01 10.79
CA CYS A 250 -4.52 10.99 9.34
C CYS A 250 -5.99 11.06 8.94
N CYS A 251 -6.37 12.14 8.26
CA CYS A 251 -7.73 12.34 7.75
C CYS A 251 -7.66 12.39 6.23
N VAL A 252 -8.34 11.47 5.55
CA VAL A 252 -8.40 11.40 4.09
C VAL A 252 -9.83 11.57 3.63
N MET A 253 -10.02 12.46 2.68
CA MET A 253 -11.29 12.67 1.99
C MET A 253 -11.12 12.28 0.52
N LEU A 254 -12.04 11.48 0.01
CA LEU A 254 -12.09 11.04 -1.40
C LEU A 254 -13.46 11.39 -1.95
N TYR A 255 -13.51 11.95 -3.16
CA TYR A 255 -14.78 12.10 -3.89
C TYR A 255 -15.02 10.83 -4.70
N ARG A 256 -16.30 10.46 -4.81
CA ARG A 256 -16.71 9.27 -5.56
C ARG A 256 -16.74 9.59 -7.04
N ASP A 257 -16.15 8.72 -7.86
CA ASP A 257 -16.35 8.73 -9.30
C ASP A 257 -17.61 7.91 -9.61
N PHE A 258 -18.60 8.57 -10.23
CA PHE A 258 -19.84 7.95 -10.73
C PHE A 258 -19.77 7.80 -12.24
#